data_f9309b92c8b5466024922773742a334d
#
_entry.id   f9309b92c8b5466024922773742a334d
#
_cell.length_a   1.000
_cell.length_b   1.000
_cell.length_c   1.000
_cell.angle_alpha   90.00
_cell.angle_beta   90.00
_cell.angle_gamma   90.00
#
_symmetry.space_group_name_H-M   'P 1'
#
loop_
_entity.id
_entity.type
_entity.pdbx_description
1 polymer ?
#
loop_
_entity_poly.entity_id
_entity_poly.type
_entity_poly.pdbx_seq_one_letter_code
_entity_poly.pdbx_strand_id
1 'polypeptide(L)'
;MSGMTQEIELKFRLGPGAAARLAAHPALAGEDSVQTLRSVYFDTPDQALRRAGWGLRVRATGRGFVQTLKGQTGGDVLNRAEWETPVSSEALDWQAVKTTPAAVLLKGRRRDLSPRFASTVRRRARLVAFDGAVIEAAYDEGELSAGGHVEPLRELELELKDGPPQALFALARRLSADIALVPLFESKAERGWRLAEGLERAPRTARADPLPRALSAEAALRRTALAALGQVSANAELLRRVRRPEALHQLRVGLRRLRAALSVFAPLLGQDAAPVIAELKWLAHETDAARDLDVFIRDVFHPAALETPDPDLAPLGLRLLAARSGAYRRAMTAIDSPRYAALMFETLVWIETGAWRADPDPVRAWRRQRPVAEFAAEALERLNRRVRRGGRRLDQLDVAGRHRLRIRVKRLRYAAEFFAGLFDHPRRERRFLKALETTQDAFGALNDLAVARDRIPSEARLTSPEIAFAAGRLIGRREQSAAVLHAASSRAFARLARARSFWR
;
A
#
# COMPACT_ATOMS: atom_id res chain seq x y z
N MET A 1 -35.80 -12.92 3.90
CA MET A 1 -35.55 -11.51 3.55
C MET A 1 -34.05 -11.31 3.50
N SER A 2 -33.48 -11.03 2.33
CA SER A 2 -32.07 -10.73 2.17
C SER A 2 -31.81 -9.30 2.70
N GLY A 3 -31.38 -9.17 3.95
CA GLY A 3 -31.01 -7.90 4.53
C GLY A 3 -29.55 -7.56 4.18
N MET A 4 -29.24 -6.29 3.96
CA MET A 4 -27.87 -5.81 3.91
C MET A 4 -27.24 -6.00 5.29
N THR A 5 -26.17 -6.78 5.36
CA THR A 5 -25.33 -6.91 6.55
C THR A 5 -24.03 -6.14 6.33
N GLN A 6 -23.52 -5.54 7.40
CA GLN A 6 -22.23 -4.91 7.39
C GLN A 6 -21.22 -5.89 8.00
N GLU A 7 -20.34 -6.40 7.17
CA GLU A 7 -19.29 -7.33 7.61
C GLU A 7 -18.05 -6.57 8.04
N ILE A 8 -17.51 -6.90 9.21
CA ILE A 8 -16.22 -6.39 9.71
C ILE A 8 -15.28 -7.57 9.79
N GLU A 9 -14.25 -7.57 8.93
CA GLU A 9 -13.30 -8.67 8.85
C GLU A 9 -11.85 -8.20 8.78
N LEU A 10 -10.95 -8.98 9.40
CA LEU A 10 -9.50 -8.89 9.24
C LEU A 10 -8.99 -10.10 8.49
N LYS A 11 -8.12 -9.89 7.50
CA LYS A 11 -7.48 -10.95 6.72
C LYS A 11 -5.99 -10.93 6.89
N PHE A 12 -5.41 -12.12 7.05
CA PHE A 12 -3.98 -12.29 7.25
C PHE A 12 -3.42 -13.37 6.35
N ARG A 13 -2.29 -13.07 5.73
CA ARG A 13 -1.44 -14.09 5.13
C ARG A 13 -0.71 -14.85 6.23
N LEU A 14 -0.63 -16.15 6.07
CA LEU A 14 0.06 -17.04 7.00
C LEU A 14 1.32 -17.63 6.37
N GLY A 15 2.36 -17.76 7.20
CA GLY A 15 3.58 -18.47 6.84
C GLY A 15 3.42 -20.00 6.96
N PRO A 16 4.44 -20.77 6.53
CA PRO A 16 4.48 -22.20 6.72
C PRO A 16 4.31 -22.59 8.20
N GLY A 17 3.58 -23.67 8.47
CA GLY A 17 3.36 -24.18 9.82
C GLY A 17 2.39 -23.37 10.69
N ALA A 18 1.85 -22.25 10.21
CA ALA A 18 0.90 -21.45 10.98
C ALA A 18 -0.43 -22.16 11.22
N ALA A 19 -0.87 -23.03 10.30
CA ALA A 19 -2.10 -23.80 10.45
C ALA A 19 -2.13 -24.67 11.72
N ALA A 20 -1.02 -25.38 12.00
CA ALA A 20 -0.90 -26.20 13.21
C ALA A 20 -0.91 -25.35 14.48
N ARG A 21 -0.20 -24.21 14.47
CA ARG A 21 -0.20 -23.27 15.60
C ARG A 21 -1.56 -22.64 15.84
N LEU A 22 -2.29 -22.28 14.79
CA LEU A 22 -3.68 -21.78 14.91
C LEU A 22 -4.60 -22.85 15.51
N ALA A 23 -4.49 -24.10 15.03
CA ALA A 23 -5.32 -25.19 15.51
C ALA A 23 -5.13 -25.47 17.01
N ALA A 24 -3.91 -25.28 17.53
CA ALA A 24 -3.54 -25.51 18.92
C ALA A 24 -3.62 -24.24 19.79
N HIS A 25 -3.95 -23.08 19.23
CA HIS A 25 -3.85 -21.81 19.96
C HIS A 25 -4.97 -21.68 21.01
N PRO A 26 -4.64 -21.42 22.31
CA PRO A 26 -5.65 -21.39 23.38
C PRO A 26 -6.75 -20.35 23.17
N ALA A 27 -6.43 -19.19 22.56
CA ALA A 27 -7.41 -18.15 22.26
C ALA A 27 -8.41 -18.53 21.14
N LEU A 28 -8.20 -19.65 20.47
CA LEU A 28 -9.10 -20.22 19.46
C LEU A 28 -9.72 -21.53 19.96
N ALA A 29 -9.91 -21.67 21.27
CA ALA A 29 -10.60 -22.84 21.82
C ALA A 29 -12.05 -22.91 21.32
N GLY A 30 -12.51 -24.07 20.89
CA GLY A 30 -13.84 -24.30 20.37
C GLY A 30 -13.88 -25.47 19.38
N GLU A 31 -15.08 -25.84 18.96
CA GLU A 31 -15.26 -26.91 17.99
C GLU A 31 -14.88 -26.46 16.57
N ASP A 32 -14.16 -27.32 15.87
CA ASP A 32 -13.80 -27.12 14.48
C ASP A 32 -14.99 -27.46 13.55
N SER A 33 -15.39 -26.52 12.75
CA SER A 33 -16.19 -26.76 11.54
C SER A 33 -15.24 -26.86 10.34
N VAL A 34 -15.17 -28.01 9.71
CA VAL A 34 -14.32 -28.22 8.51
C VAL A 34 -15.21 -28.48 7.32
N GLN A 35 -15.05 -27.66 6.27
CA GLN A 35 -15.81 -27.81 5.05
C GLN A 35 -15.01 -27.44 3.81
N THR A 36 -15.33 -28.05 2.69
CA THR A 36 -14.81 -27.62 1.38
C THR A 36 -15.79 -26.63 0.77
N LEU A 37 -15.30 -25.45 0.42
CA LEU A 37 -16.08 -24.39 -0.20
C LEU A 37 -15.59 -24.19 -1.63
N ARG A 38 -16.49 -24.33 -2.60
CA ARG A 38 -16.24 -23.94 -3.98
C ARG A 38 -17.06 -22.70 -4.29
N SER A 39 -16.41 -21.62 -4.72
CA SER A 39 -17.09 -20.39 -5.10
C SER A 39 -16.76 -20.06 -6.56
N VAL A 40 -17.81 -19.83 -7.36
CA VAL A 40 -17.69 -19.34 -8.73
C VAL A 40 -18.08 -17.87 -8.77
N TYR A 41 -17.22 -17.05 -9.37
CA TYR A 41 -17.42 -15.61 -9.49
C TYR A 41 -17.90 -15.25 -10.89
N PHE A 42 -18.87 -14.36 -10.95
CA PHE A 42 -19.57 -13.99 -12.18
C PHE A 42 -19.45 -12.49 -12.45
N ASP A 43 -19.36 -12.15 -13.74
CA ASP A 43 -19.44 -10.75 -14.22
C ASP A 43 -19.75 -10.74 -15.72
N THR A 44 -19.99 -9.55 -16.23
CA THR A 44 -20.13 -9.29 -17.67
C THR A 44 -18.75 -9.28 -18.36
N PRO A 45 -18.68 -9.48 -19.70
CA PRO A 45 -17.41 -9.45 -20.45
C PRO A 45 -16.61 -8.17 -20.23
N ASP A 46 -17.28 -7.03 -20.08
CA ASP A 46 -16.66 -5.73 -19.81
C ASP A 46 -16.46 -5.43 -18.32
N GLN A 47 -16.68 -6.42 -17.42
CA GLN A 47 -16.42 -6.34 -15.98
C GLN A 47 -17.23 -5.21 -15.29
N ALA A 48 -18.51 -5.10 -15.58
CA ALA A 48 -19.35 -4.03 -15.06
C ALA A 48 -19.43 -4.03 -13.53
N LEU A 49 -19.56 -5.20 -12.90
CA LEU A 49 -19.60 -5.34 -11.45
C LEU A 49 -18.25 -4.98 -10.83
N ARG A 50 -17.17 -5.56 -11.34
CA ARG A 50 -15.80 -5.26 -10.85
C ARG A 50 -15.49 -3.76 -10.93
N ARG A 51 -15.79 -3.10 -12.04
CA ARG A 51 -15.56 -1.66 -12.21
C ARG A 51 -16.34 -0.80 -11.23
N ALA A 52 -17.50 -1.28 -10.82
CA ALA A 52 -18.34 -0.65 -9.81
C ALA A 52 -17.95 -1.05 -8.36
N GLY A 53 -16.91 -1.87 -8.18
CA GLY A 53 -16.44 -2.31 -6.85
C GLY A 53 -17.24 -3.47 -6.25
N TRP A 54 -18.02 -4.20 -7.07
CA TRP A 54 -18.86 -5.32 -6.65
C TRP A 54 -18.26 -6.67 -7.07
N GLY A 55 -18.45 -7.69 -6.22
CA GLY A 55 -18.16 -9.09 -6.52
C GLY A 55 -19.42 -9.93 -6.35
N LEU A 56 -19.83 -10.62 -7.40
CA LEU A 56 -20.97 -11.56 -7.40
C LEU A 56 -20.44 -12.98 -7.48
N ARG A 57 -20.84 -13.83 -6.53
CA ARG A 57 -20.44 -15.24 -6.50
C ARG A 57 -21.61 -16.15 -6.14
N VAL A 58 -21.52 -17.42 -6.56
CA VAL A 58 -22.27 -18.51 -5.99
C VAL A 58 -21.29 -19.47 -5.31
N ARG A 59 -21.57 -19.83 -4.08
CA ARG A 59 -20.73 -20.70 -3.24
C ARG A 59 -21.48 -22.00 -2.96
N ALA A 60 -20.87 -23.12 -3.32
CA ALA A 60 -21.30 -24.44 -2.87
C ALA A 60 -20.75 -24.64 -1.44
N THR A 61 -21.65 -25.07 -0.55
CA THR A 61 -21.36 -25.43 0.85
C THR A 61 -21.85 -26.86 1.09
N GLY A 62 -21.49 -27.46 2.22
CA GLY A 62 -22.02 -28.76 2.61
C GLY A 62 -23.57 -28.81 2.82
N ARG A 63 -24.22 -27.63 2.81
CA ARG A 63 -25.70 -27.48 3.06
C ARG A 63 -26.47 -26.95 1.86
N GLY A 64 -25.84 -26.79 0.69
CA GLY A 64 -26.44 -26.20 -0.52
C GLY A 64 -25.65 -25.07 -1.11
N PHE A 65 -26.31 -24.15 -1.80
CA PHE A 65 -25.67 -23.05 -2.50
C PHE A 65 -26.08 -21.70 -1.91
N VAL A 66 -25.14 -20.76 -1.85
CA VAL A 66 -25.40 -19.39 -1.40
C VAL A 66 -24.89 -18.43 -2.46
N GLN A 67 -25.76 -17.56 -2.96
CA GLN A 67 -25.36 -16.44 -3.82
C GLN A 67 -25.08 -15.23 -2.97
N THR A 68 -23.90 -14.63 -3.20
CA THR A 68 -23.42 -13.46 -2.45
C THR A 68 -23.08 -12.33 -3.41
N LEU A 69 -23.62 -11.13 -3.17
CA LEU A 69 -23.06 -9.87 -3.69
C LEU A 69 -22.30 -9.18 -2.58
N LYS A 70 -21.04 -8.84 -2.82
CA LYS A 70 -20.17 -8.18 -1.85
C LYS A 70 -19.49 -6.96 -2.46
N GLY A 71 -19.48 -5.82 -1.77
CA GLY A 71 -18.88 -4.59 -2.29
C GLY A 71 -18.37 -3.67 -1.20
N GLN A 72 -17.59 -2.68 -1.62
CA GLN A 72 -17.09 -1.66 -0.70
C GLN A 72 -18.14 -0.57 -0.49
N THR A 73 -18.50 -0.32 0.75
CA THR A 73 -19.31 0.83 1.15
C THR A 73 -18.40 1.92 1.72
N GLY A 74 -18.40 3.08 1.08
CA GLY A 74 -17.79 4.29 1.65
C GLY A 74 -16.27 4.33 1.76
N GLY A 75 -15.54 3.39 1.13
CA GLY A 75 -14.06 3.40 1.13
C GLY A 75 -13.41 2.87 2.41
N ASP A 76 -14.16 2.24 3.29
CA ASP A 76 -13.61 1.50 4.43
C ASP A 76 -13.14 0.12 3.97
N VAL A 77 -11.86 -0.21 4.23
CA VAL A 77 -11.24 -1.47 3.80
C VAL A 77 -11.75 -2.65 4.63
N LEU A 78 -12.20 -2.40 5.85
CA LEU A 78 -12.62 -3.42 6.81
C LEU A 78 -14.14 -3.65 6.80
N ASN A 79 -14.91 -2.67 6.34
CA ASN A 79 -16.37 -2.74 6.29
C ASN A 79 -16.83 -2.95 4.85
N ARG A 80 -17.57 -4.04 4.64
CA ARG A 80 -18.14 -4.36 3.32
C ARG A 80 -19.64 -4.60 3.43
N ALA A 81 -20.39 -4.07 2.47
CA ALA A 81 -21.78 -4.43 2.32
C ALA A 81 -21.87 -5.82 1.70
N GLU A 82 -22.68 -6.65 2.28
CA GLU A 82 -22.92 -8.02 1.82
C GLU A 82 -24.41 -8.33 1.75
N TRP A 83 -24.83 -8.98 0.66
CA TRP A 83 -26.17 -9.54 0.46
C TRP A 83 -26.01 -11.02 0.19
N GLU A 84 -26.53 -11.85 1.05
CA GLU A 84 -26.53 -13.30 0.91
C GLU A 84 -27.93 -13.83 0.70
N THR A 85 -28.08 -14.75 -0.24
CA THR A 85 -29.35 -15.42 -0.55
C THR A 85 -29.07 -16.89 -0.81
N PRO A 86 -29.74 -17.82 -0.10
CA PRO A 86 -29.76 -19.25 -0.46
C PRO A 86 -30.34 -19.43 -1.86
N VAL A 87 -29.70 -20.26 -2.68
CA VAL A 87 -30.14 -20.58 -4.04
C VAL A 87 -30.13 -22.09 -4.27
N SER A 88 -30.83 -22.56 -5.30
CA SER A 88 -31.05 -23.99 -5.53
C SER A 88 -29.93 -24.72 -6.24
N SER A 89 -29.02 -23.99 -6.89
CA SER A 89 -27.93 -24.57 -7.69
C SER A 89 -26.70 -23.65 -7.77
N GLU A 90 -25.64 -24.11 -8.41
CA GLU A 90 -24.42 -23.31 -8.69
C GLU A 90 -24.68 -22.21 -9.75
N ALA A 91 -25.79 -22.25 -10.46
CA ALA A 91 -26.17 -21.22 -11.42
C ALA A 91 -26.64 -19.94 -10.71
N LEU A 92 -26.43 -18.79 -11.36
CA LEU A 92 -26.91 -17.51 -10.83
C LEU A 92 -28.46 -17.49 -10.78
N ASP A 93 -28.96 -17.12 -9.61
CA ASP A 93 -30.37 -16.76 -9.44
C ASP A 93 -30.55 -15.26 -9.68
N TRP A 94 -31.25 -14.96 -10.79
CA TRP A 94 -31.54 -13.58 -11.15
C TRP A 94 -32.50 -12.88 -10.18
N GLN A 95 -33.38 -13.60 -9.52
CA GLN A 95 -34.29 -13.00 -8.55
C GLN A 95 -33.49 -12.50 -7.32
N ALA A 96 -32.51 -13.29 -6.89
CA ALA A 96 -31.58 -12.85 -5.84
C ALA A 96 -30.74 -11.61 -6.26
N VAL A 97 -30.33 -11.49 -7.54
CA VAL A 97 -29.64 -10.29 -8.02
C VAL A 97 -30.55 -9.07 -7.95
N LYS A 98 -31.84 -9.20 -8.31
CA LYS A 98 -32.79 -8.08 -8.33
C LYS A 98 -32.97 -7.38 -6.97
N THR A 99 -32.73 -8.07 -5.87
CA THR A 99 -32.86 -7.53 -4.52
C THR A 99 -31.63 -6.76 -4.06
N THR A 100 -30.62 -6.62 -4.93
CA THR A 100 -29.33 -6.01 -4.62
C THR A 100 -29.05 -4.76 -5.48
N PRO A 101 -28.13 -3.88 -5.10
CA PRO A 101 -27.70 -2.73 -5.93
C PRO A 101 -27.16 -3.11 -7.32
N ALA A 102 -26.68 -4.34 -7.50
CA ALA A 102 -26.21 -4.84 -8.79
C ALA A 102 -27.30 -4.88 -9.86
N ALA A 103 -28.58 -4.94 -9.47
CA ALA A 103 -29.71 -4.95 -10.40
C ALA A 103 -29.71 -3.76 -11.36
N VAL A 104 -29.34 -2.57 -10.86
CA VAL A 104 -29.28 -1.34 -11.67
C VAL A 104 -28.18 -1.44 -12.72
N LEU A 105 -26.99 -1.92 -12.34
CA LEU A 105 -25.82 -2.07 -13.23
C LEU A 105 -26.06 -3.14 -14.30
N LEU A 106 -26.84 -4.16 -13.97
CA LEU A 106 -27.06 -5.34 -14.79
C LEU A 106 -28.40 -5.30 -15.56
N LYS A 107 -29.09 -4.14 -15.55
CA LYS A 107 -30.34 -3.97 -16.27
C LYS A 107 -30.16 -4.26 -17.77
N GLY A 108 -30.93 -5.23 -18.33
CA GLY A 108 -30.82 -5.67 -19.71
C GLY A 108 -29.62 -6.57 -20.03
N ARG A 109 -28.74 -6.85 -19.05
CA ARG A 109 -27.45 -7.56 -19.23
C ARG A 109 -27.42 -8.96 -18.59
N ARG A 110 -28.55 -9.50 -18.21
CA ARG A 110 -28.64 -10.84 -17.58
C ARG A 110 -27.89 -11.91 -18.35
N ARG A 111 -28.03 -11.93 -19.69
CA ARG A 111 -27.41 -12.93 -20.58
C ARG A 111 -25.91 -12.78 -20.73
N ASP A 112 -25.34 -11.61 -20.37
CA ASP A 112 -23.92 -11.32 -20.45
C ASP A 112 -23.14 -11.87 -19.23
N LEU A 113 -23.85 -12.23 -18.15
CA LEU A 113 -23.22 -12.77 -16.96
C LEU A 113 -22.67 -14.18 -17.21
N SER A 114 -21.38 -14.35 -16.98
CA SER A 114 -20.67 -15.63 -17.16
C SER A 114 -19.66 -15.85 -16.05
N PRO A 115 -19.31 -17.13 -15.77
CA PRO A 115 -18.23 -17.46 -14.85
C PRO A 115 -16.89 -16.84 -15.32
N ARG A 116 -16.14 -16.28 -14.37
CA ARG A 116 -14.84 -15.63 -14.65
C ARG A 116 -13.67 -16.35 -14.01
N PHE A 117 -13.83 -16.75 -12.78
CA PHE A 117 -12.85 -17.53 -12.03
C PHE A 117 -13.55 -18.27 -10.89
N ALA A 118 -12.84 -19.23 -10.30
CA ALA A 118 -13.32 -19.96 -9.14
C ALA A 118 -12.30 -19.95 -7.99
N SER A 119 -12.78 -20.23 -6.79
CA SER A 119 -11.95 -20.58 -5.65
C SER A 119 -12.40 -21.89 -5.04
N THR A 120 -11.46 -22.77 -4.72
CA THR A 120 -11.72 -24.01 -3.99
C THR A 120 -10.86 -23.98 -2.74
N VAL A 121 -11.48 -23.96 -1.57
CA VAL A 121 -10.78 -23.89 -0.29
C VAL A 121 -11.33 -24.91 0.69
N ARG A 122 -10.43 -25.51 1.46
CA ARG A 122 -10.75 -26.21 2.69
C ARG A 122 -10.73 -25.17 3.81
N ARG A 123 -11.93 -24.85 4.31
CA ARG A 123 -12.10 -23.91 5.44
C ARG A 123 -12.19 -24.68 6.73
N ARG A 124 -11.38 -24.31 7.71
CA ARG A 124 -11.53 -24.66 9.09
C ARG A 124 -11.95 -23.42 9.86
N ALA A 125 -13.16 -23.43 10.43
CA ALA A 125 -13.72 -22.29 11.13
C ALA A 125 -14.08 -22.64 12.58
N ARG A 126 -13.93 -21.68 13.49
CA ARG A 126 -14.36 -21.73 14.89
C ARG A 126 -15.08 -20.45 15.25
N LEU A 127 -16.14 -20.57 16.03
CA LEU A 127 -16.75 -19.43 16.71
C LEU A 127 -16.09 -19.27 18.08
N VAL A 128 -15.53 -18.10 18.30
CA VAL A 128 -14.76 -17.77 19.52
C VAL A 128 -15.46 -16.64 20.25
N ALA A 129 -15.79 -16.86 21.53
CA ALA A 129 -16.21 -15.77 22.43
C ALA A 129 -14.95 -15.10 22.99
N PHE A 130 -14.78 -13.80 22.72
CA PHE A 130 -13.59 -13.06 23.15
C PHE A 130 -13.93 -11.60 23.43
N ASP A 131 -13.58 -11.08 24.61
CA ASP A 131 -13.81 -9.68 25.04
C ASP A 131 -15.24 -9.16 24.76
N GLY A 132 -16.25 -9.97 25.08
CA GLY A 132 -17.67 -9.61 24.88
C GLY A 132 -18.13 -9.64 23.42
N ALA A 133 -17.36 -10.23 22.53
CA ALA A 133 -17.72 -10.42 21.13
C ALA A 133 -17.77 -11.90 20.74
N VAL A 134 -18.52 -12.20 19.66
CA VAL A 134 -18.48 -13.47 18.96
C VAL A 134 -17.74 -13.27 17.65
N ILE A 135 -16.65 -13.98 17.46
CA ILE A 135 -15.75 -13.84 16.30
C ILE A 135 -15.62 -15.20 15.62
N GLU A 136 -15.84 -15.23 14.28
CA GLU A 136 -15.49 -16.40 13.48
C GLU A 136 -14.01 -16.29 13.08
N ALA A 137 -13.22 -17.28 13.48
CA ALA A 137 -11.84 -17.45 13.03
C ALA A 137 -11.79 -18.55 11.99
N ALA A 138 -11.63 -18.20 10.72
CA ALA A 138 -11.64 -19.11 9.59
C ALA A 138 -10.27 -19.21 8.93
N TYR A 139 -9.66 -20.39 8.95
CA TYR A 139 -8.45 -20.70 8.18
C TYR A 139 -8.82 -21.34 6.85
N ASP A 140 -8.47 -20.67 5.77
CA ASP A 140 -8.69 -21.10 4.39
C ASP A 140 -7.39 -21.59 3.77
N GLU A 141 -7.35 -22.82 3.29
CA GLU A 141 -6.28 -23.39 2.51
C GLU A 141 -6.83 -23.97 1.21
N GLY A 142 -6.27 -23.57 0.08
CA GLY A 142 -6.75 -24.01 -1.23
C GLY A 142 -6.17 -23.19 -2.37
N GLU A 143 -7.01 -22.90 -3.36
CA GLU A 143 -6.56 -22.24 -4.58
C GLU A 143 -7.62 -21.36 -5.23
N LEU A 144 -7.13 -20.44 -6.06
CA LEU A 144 -7.91 -19.71 -7.06
C LEU A 144 -7.58 -20.27 -8.44
N SER A 145 -8.56 -20.41 -9.31
CA SER A 145 -8.39 -20.94 -10.66
C SER A 145 -9.13 -20.09 -11.70
N ALA A 146 -8.47 -19.83 -12.83
CA ALA A 146 -9.04 -19.12 -13.97
C ALA A 146 -8.22 -19.40 -15.24
N GLY A 147 -8.87 -19.71 -16.37
CA GLY A 147 -8.21 -19.83 -17.67
C GLY A 147 -7.02 -20.81 -17.70
N GLY A 148 -7.07 -21.90 -16.94
CA GLY A 148 -5.98 -22.86 -16.81
C GLY A 148 -4.86 -22.45 -15.84
N HIS A 149 -4.91 -21.27 -15.27
CA HIS A 149 -3.96 -20.78 -14.25
C HIS A 149 -4.49 -21.07 -12.84
N VAL A 150 -3.57 -21.35 -11.92
CA VAL A 150 -3.86 -21.63 -10.51
C VAL A 150 -2.98 -20.80 -9.61
N GLU A 151 -3.55 -20.22 -8.56
CA GLU A 151 -2.82 -19.51 -7.52
C GLU A 151 -3.16 -20.06 -6.12
N PRO A 152 -2.18 -20.53 -5.33
CA PRO A 152 -2.42 -21.06 -4.00
C PRO A 152 -2.91 -19.97 -3.03
N LEU A 153 -3.74 -20.38 -2.07
CA LEU A 153 -4.36 -19.55 -1.06
C LEU A 153 -4.12 -20.14 0.32
N ARG A 154 -3.62 -19.32 1.27
CA ARG A 154 -3.50 -19.62 2.69
C ARG A 154 -3.74 -18.36 3.49
N GLU A 155 -4.93 -18.27 4.09
CA GLU A 155 -5.39 -17.05 4.76
C GLU A 155 -6.07 -17.40 6.07
N LEU A 156 -5.89 -16.53 7.07
CA LEU A 156 -6.76 -16.46 8.25
C LEU A 156 -7.71 -15.28 8.04
N GLU A 157 -9.00 -15.52 8.17
CA GLU A 157 -10.04 -14.50 8.24
C GLU A 157 -10.57 -14.48 9.68
N LEU A 158 -10.61 -13.30 10.30
CA LEU A 158 -11.30 -13.05 11.56
C LEU A 158 -12.48 -12.15 11.23
N GLU A 159 -13.69 -12.63 11.46
CA GLU A 159 -14.94 -11.92 11.17
C GLU A 159 -15.73 -11.69 12.44
N LEU A 160 -16.12 -10.45 12.70
CA LEU A 160 -16.97 -10.09 13.82
C LEU A 160 -18.42 -10.51 13.50
N LYS A 161 -18.97 -11.42 14.28
CA LYS A 161 -20.37 -11.85 14.17
C LYS A 161 -21.28 -11.04 15.09
N ASP A 162 -20.80 -10.69 16.28
CA ASP A 162 -21.51 -9.86 17.26
C ASP A 162 -20.54 -9.21 18.23
N GLY A 163 -20.90 -8.08 18.82
CA GLY A 163 -20.16 -7.38 19.84
C GLY A 163 -19.26 -6.22 19.34
N PRO A 164 -18.35 -5.72 20.19
CA PRO A 164 -17.55 -4.55 19.88
C PRO A 164 -16.41 -4.86 18.88
N PRO A 165 -16.23 -4.03 17.83
CA PRO A 165 -15.16 -4.22 16.84
C PRO A 165 -13.74 -4.25 17.43
N GLN A 166 -13.52 -3.64 18.59
CA GLN A 166 -12.24 -3.64 19.29
C GLN A 166 -11.77 -5.05 19.68
N ALA A 167 -12.70 -5.94 20.02
CA ALA A 167 -12.42 -7.33 20.37
C ALA A 167 -11.76 -8.10 19.21
N LEU A 168 -12.15 -7.77 17.95
CA LEU A 168 -11.54 -8.36 16.75
C LEU A 168 -10.02 -8.08 16.68
N PHE A 169 -9.63 -6.85 16.93
CA PHE A 169 -8.22 -6.45 16.97
C PHE A 169 -7.48 -7.01 18.18
N ALA A 170 -8.15 -7.11 19.33
CA ALA A 170 -7.57 -7.70 20.54
C ALA A 170 -7.31 -9.20 20.36
N LEU A 171 -8.24 -9.96 19.76
CA LEU A 171 -8.02 -11.36 19.39
C LEU A 171 -6.87 -11.50 18.40
N ALA A 172 -6.85 -10.69 17.34
CA ALA A 172 -5.76 -10.71 16.35
C ALA A 172 -4.41 -10.42 17.00
N ARG A 173 -4.34 -9.48 17.96
CA ARG A 173 -3.11 -9.17 18.73
C ARG A 173 -2.70 -10.35 19.61
N ARG A 174 -3.65 -11.02 20.25
CA ARG A 174 -3.36 -12.23 21.04
C ARG A 174 -2.75 -13.34 20.18
N LEU A 175 -3.28 -13.56 18.98
CA LEU A 175 -2.74 -14.53 18.02
C LEU A 175 -1.37 -14.11 17.48
N SER A 176 -1.14 -12.82 17.28
CA SER A 176 0.11 -12.30 16.71
C SER A 176 1.32 -12.45 17.62
N ALA A 177 1.13 -12.72 18.91
CA ALA A 177 2.20 -13.02 19.86
C ALA A 177 2.94 -14.32 19.50
N ASP A 178 2.21 -15.31 18.97
CA ASP A 178 2.74 -16.66 18.69
C ASP A 178 2.81 -16.96 17.18
N ILE A 179 2.06 -16.20 16.36
CA ILE A 179 1.88 -16.44 14.92
C ILE A 179 2.12 -15.16 14.15
N ALA A 180 3.04 -15.17 13.18
CA ALA A 180 3.29 -14.02 12.32
C ALA A 180 2.07 -13.75 11.42
N LEU A 181 1.26 -12.78 11.79
CA LEU A 181 0.08 -12.32 11.06
C LEU A 181 0.43 -11.14 10.16
N VAL A 182 0.43 -11.31 8.84
CA VAL A 182 0.66 -10.23 7.90
C VAL A 182 -0.67 -9.79 7.28
N PRO A 183 -1.15 -8.56 7.53
CA PRO A 183 -2.42 -8.10 6.99
C PRO A 183 -2.49 -8.18 5.46
N LEU A 184 -3.57 -8.75 4.94
CA LEU A 184 -3.90 -8.83 3.52
C LEU A 184 -4.93 -7.77 3.15
N PHE A 185 -4.58 -6.95 2.17
CA PHE A 185 -5.46 -5.91 1.64
C PHE A 185 -6.07 -6.28 0.29
N GLU A 186 -5.52 -7.31 -0.38
CA GLU A 186 -6.04 -7.83 -1.65
C GLU A 186 -7.06 -8.95 -1.37
N SER A 187 -8.27 -8.80 -1.84
CA SER A 187 -9.32 -9.82 -1.67
C SER A 187 -9.11 -11.03 -2.59
N LYS A 188 -9.76 -12.17 -2.27
CA LYS A 188 -9.83 -13.34 -3.16
C LYS A 188 -10.36 -12.95 -4.55
N ALA A 189 -11.36 -12.05 -4.59
CA ALA A 189 -11.93 -11.55 -5.84
C ALA A 189 -10.91 -10.76 -6.67
N GLU A 190 -10.16 -9.83 -6.09
CA GLU A 190 -9.11 -9.07 -6.81
C GLU A 190 -8.02 -9.99 -7.36
N ARG A 191 -7.61 -11.01 -6.58
CA ARG A 191 -6.64 -12.03 -7.01
C ARG A 191 -7.19 -12.90 -8.14
N GLY A 192 -8.44 -13.36 -8.04
CA GLY A 192 -9.11 -14.16 -9.06
C GLY A 192 -9.26 -13.39 -10.37
N TRP A 193 -9.62 -12.11 -10.30
CA TRP A 193 -9.71 -11.26 -11.48
C TRP A 193 -8.38 -11.12 -12.21
N ARG A 194 -7.30 -10.88 -11.48
CA ARG A 194 -5.96 -10.79 -12.07
C ARG A 194 -5.58 -12.09 -12.78
N LEU A 195 -5.90 -13.22 -12.14
CA LEU A 195 -5.65 -14.55 -12.70
C LEU A 195 -6.46 -14.77 -13.98
N ALA A 196 -7.75 -14.39 -13.99
CA ALA A 196 -8.64 -14.50 -15.13
C ALA A 196 -8.21 -13.66 -16.35
N GLU A 197 -7.52 -12.55 -16.10
CA GLU A 197 -6.98 -11.69 -17.16
C GLU A 197 -5.59 -12.18 -17.65
N GLY A 198 -5.07 -13.27 -17.11
CA GLY A 198 -3.70 -13.72 -17.41
C GLY A 198 -2.63 -12.71 -17.04
N LEU A 199 -2.97 -11.75 -16.16
CA LEU A 199 -2.05 -10.69 -15.79
C LEU A 199 -1.07 -11.17 -14.73
N GLU A 200 0.22 -10.97 -15.00
CA GLU A 200 1.21 -11.10 -13.95
C GLU A 200 0.96 -10.04 -12.85
N ARG A 201 1.38 -10.38 -11.61
CA ARG A 201 1.38 -9.38 -10.53
C ARG A 201 2.29 -8.21 -10.92
N ALA A 202 1.66 -7.04 -11.11
CA ALA A 202 2.37 -5.79 -11.35
C ALA A 202 2.65 -5.04 -10.04
N PRO A 203 3.71 -4.22 -9.98
CA PRO A 203 3.94 -3.33 -8.86
C PRO A 203 2.73 -2.42 -8.62
N ARG A 204 2.22 -2.43 -7.39
CA ARG A 204 1.08 -1.60 -7.00
C ARG A 204 1.53 -0.16 -6.79
N THR A 205 1.09 0.73 -7.67
CA THR A 205 1.29 2.17 -7.54
C THR A 205 0.23 2.79 -6.62
N ALA A 206 0.50 4.01 -6.14
CA ALA A 206 -0.52 4.79 -5.46
C ALA A 206 -1.65 5.14 -6.45
N ARG A 207 -2.88 4.78 -6.11
CA ARG A 207 -4.06 5.22 -6.86
C ARG A 207 -4.52 6.57 -6.31
N ALA A 208 -4.98 7.44 -7.20
CA ALA A 208 -5.77 8.59 -6.80
C ALA A 208 -7.11 8.05 -6.27
N ASP A 209 -7.40 8.34 -5.02
CA ASP A 209 -8.64 7.98 -4.35
C ASP A 209 -9.21 9.25 -3.73
N PRO A 210 -10.02 10.01 -4.49
CA PRO A 210 -10.54 11.30 -4.05
C PRO A 210 -11.31 11.16 -2.74
N LEU A 211 -10.97 12.00 -1.78
CA LEU A 211 -11.65 12.05 -0.51
C LEU A 211 -12.96 12.84 -0.65
N PRO A 212 -14.10 12.34 -0.14
CA PRO A 212 -15.31 13.13 -0.04
C PRO A 212 -15.08 14.37 0.84
N ARG A 213 -15.58 15.53 0.42
CA ARG A 213 -15.36 16.83 1.13
C ARG A 213 -15.85 16.82 2.58
N ALA A 214 -16.98 16.17 2.80
CA ALA A 214 -17.60 16.09 4.13
C ALA A 214 -16.95 15.04 5.04
N LEU A 215 -15.99 14.25 4.53
CA LEU A 215 -15.28 13.27 5.33
C LEU A 215 -14.55 13.98 6.47
N SER A 216 -14.55 13.39 7.67
CA SER A 216 -13.77 13.96 8.78
C SER A 216 -12.27 13.84 8.54
N ALA A 217 -11.47 14.71 9.13
CA ALA A 217 -10.01 14.65 9.05
C ALA A 217 -9.46 13.31 9.60
N GLU A 218 -10.12 12.74 10.64
CA GLU A 218 -9.82 11.42 11.16
C GLU A 218 -10.01 10.33 10.11
N ALA A 219 -11.18 10.28 9.50
CA ALA A 219 -11.49 9.28 8.48
C ALA A 219 -10.60 9.43 7.23
N ALA A 220 -10.22 10.65 6.88
CA ALA A 220 -9.28 10.93 5.80
C ALA A 220 -7.86 10.41 6.11
N LEU A 221 -7.38 10.57 7.34
CA LEU A 221 -6.11 9.98 7.79
C LEU A 221 -6.16 8.46 7.69
N ARG A 222 -7.19 7.82 8.25
CA ARG A 222 -7.36 6.36 8.21
C ARG A 222 -7.31 5.84 6.76
N ARG A 223 -8.14 6.41 5.87
CA ARG A 223 -8.20 6.03 4.45
C ARG A 223 -6.85 6.20 3.75
N THR A 224 -6.17 7.32 3.95
CA THR A 224 -4.87 7.60 3.36
C THR A 224 -3.79 6.66 3.88
N ALA A 225 -3.77 6.39 5.19
CA ALA A 225 -2.80 5.51 5.84
C ALA A 225 -3.00 4.04 5.43
N LEU A 226 -4.25 3.55 5.40
CA LEU A 226 -4.59 2.20 4.94
C LEU A 226 -4.21 1.98 3.46
N ALA A 227 -4.47 2.96 2.60
CA ALA A 227 -4.08 2.89 1.19
C ALA A 227 -2.55 2.78 1.03
N ALA A 228 -1.78 3.54 1.81
CA ALA A 228 -0.32 3.48 1.80
C ALA A 228 0.21 2.16 2.40
N LEU A 229 -0.40 1.66 3.48
CA LEU A 229 -0.06 0.37 4.10
C LEU A 229 -0.34 -0.79 3.13
N GLY A 230 -1.48 -0.76 2.44
CA GLY A 230 -1.84 -1.72 1.38
C GLY A 230 -0.87 -1.68 0.20
N GLN A 231 -0.34 -0.50 -0.17
CA GLN A 231 0.71 -0.40 -1.19
C GLN A 231 2.01 -1.07 -0.74
N VAL A 232 2.41 -0.90 0.53
CA VAL A 232 3.58 -1.60 1.11
C VAL A 232 3.36 -3.11 1.07
N SER A 233 2.22 -3.60 1.59
CA SER A 233 1.88 -5.02 1.64
C SER A 233 1.92 -5.67 0.24
N ALA A 234 1.23 -5.10 -0.74
CA ALA A 234 1.13 -5.66 -2.09
C ALA A 234 2.50 -5.78 -2.79
N ASN A 235 3.38 -4.77 -2.61
CA ASN A 235 4.71 -4.80 -3.21
C ASN A 235 5.67 -5.73 -2.46
N ALA A 236 5.52 -5.91 -1.15
CA ALA A 236 6.24 -6.93 -0.40
C ALA A 236 5.85 -8.34 -0.86
N GLU A 237 4.55 -8.60 -1.08
CA GLU A 237 4.08 -9.89 -1.64
C GLU A 237 4.64 -10.14 -3.05
N LEU A 238 4.72 -9.12 -3.89
CA LEU A 238 5.33 -9.25 -5.21
C LEU A 238 6.83 -9.57 -5.11
N LEU A 239 7.58 -8.89 -4.23
CA LEU A 239 9.01 -9.11 -4.02
C LEU A 239 9.35 -10.54 -3.54
N ARG A 240 8.46 -11.17 -2.74
CA ARG A 240 8.60 -12.56 -2.31
C ARG A 240 8.55 -13.56 -3.48
N ARG A 241 7.83 -13.20 -4.53
CA ARG A 241 7.67 -14.05 -5.74
C ARG A 241 8.73 -13.74 -6.80
N VAL A 242 8.94 -12.44 -7.05
CA VAL A 242 9.83 -11.96 -8.12
C VAL A 242 10.57 -10.71 -7.66
N ARG A 243 11.90 -10.72 -7.74
CA ARG A 243 12.75 -9.58 -7.39
C ARG A 243 12.72 -8.50 -8.47
N ARG A 244 11.64 -7.74 -8.55
CA ARG A 244 11.50 -6.62 -9.50
C ARG A 244 11.92 -5.30 -8.86
N PRO A 245 12.87 -4.53 -9.45
CA PRO A 245 13.27 -3.21 -8.95
C PRO A 245 12.12 -2.25 -8.75
N GLU A 246 11.11 -2.31 -9.63
CA GLU A 246 9.93 -1.46 -9.53
C GLU A 246 9.06 -1.81 -8.32
N ALA A 247 8.93 -3.10 -7.95
CA ALA A 247 8.22 -3.50 -6.74
C ALA A 247 8.91 -2.95 -5.48
N LEU A 248 10.25 -3.02 -5.41
CA LEU A 248 11.01 -2.41 -4.33
C LEU A 248 10.83 -0.89 -4.30
N HIS A 249 10.85 -0.26 -5.47
CA HIS A 249 10.57 1.16 -5.59
C HIS A 249 9.19 1.52 -5.03
N GLN A 250 8.14 0.81 -5.43
CA GLN A 250 6.76 1.08 -5.01
C GLN A 250 6.51 0.75 -3.54
N LEU A 251 7.16 -0.28 -2.97
CA LEU A 251 7.18 -0.53 -1.53
C LEU A 251 7.71 0.71 -0.79
N ARG A 252 8.84 1.24 -1.22
CA ARG A 252 9.46 2.44 -0.63
C ARG A 252 8.64 3.71 -0.84
N VAL A 253 7.92 3.82 -1.99
CA VAL A 253 6.92 4.89 -2.19
C VAL A 253 5.82 4.76 -1.14
N GLY A 254 5.27 3.57 -0.90
CA GLY A 254 4.26 3.30 0.14
C GLY A 254 4.73 3.73 1.54
N LEU A 255 5.95 3.31 1.95
CA LEU A 255 6.54 3.72 3.23
C LEU A 255 6.69 5.24 3.36
N ARG A 256 7.13 5.91 2.30
CA ARG A 256 7.24 7.38 2.28
C ARG A 256 5.88 8.06 2.36
N ARG A 257 4.86 7.53 1.65
CA ARG A 257 3.49 8.04 1.69
C ARG A 257 2.89 7.89 3.08
N LEU A 258 3.04 6.74 3.73
CA LEU A 258 2.55 6.51 5.09
C LEU A 258 3.20 7.48 6.09
N ARG A 259 4.52 7.59 6.07
CA ARG A 259 5.24 8.57 6.92
C ARG A 259 4.87 10.02 6.62
N ALA A 260 4.59 10.34 5.36
CA ALA A 260 4.10 11.67 4.98
C ALA A 260 2.69 11.92 5.52
N ALA A 261 1.78 10.93 5.43
CA ALA A 261 0.45 11.02 6.01
C ALA A 261 0.52 11.28 7.52
N LEU A 262 1.29 10.48 8.27
CA LEU A 262 1.50 10.70 9.71
C LEU A 262 2.03 12.12 10.02
N SER A 263 2.90 12.65 9.16
CA SER A 263 3.44 14.01 9.32
C SER A 263 2.47 15.13 8.94
N VAL A 264 1.62 14.93 7.92
CA VAL A 264 0.61 15.91 7.49
C VAL A 264 -0.50 16.01 8.52
N PHE A 265 -0.94 14.86 9.02
CA PHE A 265 -2.00 14.74 10.02
C PHE A 265 -1.48 14.78 11.47
N ALA A 266 -0.19 15.05 11.70
CA ALA A 266 0.37 15.15 13.06
C ALA A 266 -0.44 16.02 14.06
N PRO A 267 -1.12 17.11 13.63
CA PRO A 267 -1.98 17.88 14.54
C PRO A 267 -3.16 17.10 15.15
N LEU A 268 -3.46 15.89 14.66
CA LEU A 268 -4.52 15.02 15.18
C LEU A 268 -3.99 13.97 16.18
N LEU A 269 -2.66 13.67 16.16
CA LEU A 269 -2.10 12.41 16.65
C LEU A 269 -1.41 12.50 18.02
N GLY A 270 -1.05 13.69 18.48
CA GLY A 270 -0.19 13.80 19.67
C GLY A 270 1.16 13.07 19.48
N GLN A 271 1.63 12.37 20.51
CA GLN A 271 2.89 11.61 20.52
C GLN A 271 2.75 10.13 20.10
N ASP A 272 1.54 9.67 19.91
CA ASP A 272 1.19 8.26 19.76
C ASP A 272 1.75 7.60 18.47
N ALA A 273 2.09 8.41 17.47
CA ALA A 273 2.64 7.91 16.20
C ALA A 273 4.14 7.57 16.24
N ALA A 274 4.86 7.90 17.30
CA ALA A 274 6.32 7.77 17.34
C ALA A 274 6.83 6.33 17.17
N PRO A 275 6.26 5.30 17.82
CA PRO A 275 6.67 3.91 17.64
C PRO A 275 6.47 3.44 16.19
N VAL A 276 5.31 3.72 15.60
CA VAL A 276 5.01 3.36 14.20
C VAL A 276 6.01 4.02 13.25
N ILE A 277 6.32 5.30 13.45
CA ILE A 277 7.29 6.04 12.63
C ILE A 277 8.69 5.41 12.75
N ALA A 278 9.09 4.94 13.92
CA ALA A 278 10.39 4.30 14.13
C ALA A 278 10.50 2.99 13.33
N GLU A 279 9.49 2.13 13.39
CA GLU A 279 9.47 0.86 12.64
C GLU A 279 9.38 1.07 11.12
N LEU A 280 8.62 2.07 10.66
CA LEU A 280 8.61 2.46 9.24
C LEU A 280 9.98 2.98 8.76
N LYS A 281 10.76 3.64 9.62
CA LYS A 281 12.14 4.06 9.30
C LYS A 281 13.06 2.86 9.22
N TRP A 282 12.92 1.89 10.13
CA TRP A 282 13.68 0.65 10.09
C TRP A 282 13.50 -0.06 8.74
N LEU A 283 12.27 -0.35 8.32
CA LEU A 283 12.03 -1.05 7.05
C LEU A 283 12.54 -0.23 5.85
N ALA A 284 12.41 1.09 5.88
CA ALA A 284 12.96 1.96 4.85
C ALA A 284 14.49 1.82 4.77
N HIS A 285 15.18 1.75 5.91
CA HIS A 285 16.64 1.56 5.99
C HIS A 285 17.08 0.22 5.42
N GLU A 286 16.40 -0.89 5.79
CA GLU A 286 16.72 -2.23 5.28
C GLU A 286 16.60 -2.34 3.74
N THR A 287 15.82 -1.45 3.13
CA THR A 287 15.60 -1.41 1.67
C THR A 287 16.39 -0.31 0.95
N ASP A 288 17.15 0.55 1.66
CA ASP A 288 17.87 1.68 1.07
C ASP A 288 18.94 1.23 0.08
N ALA A 289 19.85 0.36 0.50
CA ALA A 289 21.00 -0.06 -0.31
C ALA A 289 20.58 -0.73 -1.63
N ALA A 290 19.56 -1.61 -1.59
CA ALA A 290 19.06 -2.24 -2.79
C ALA A 290 18.50 -1.22 -3.79
N ARG A 291 17.77 -0.21 -3.29
CA ARG A 291 17.24 0.84 -4.16
C ARG A 291 18.32 1.78 -4.70
N ASP A 292 19.30 2.16 -3.89
CA ASP A 292 20.38 3.05 -4.33
C ASP A 292 21.24 2.38 -5.41
N LEU A 293 21.50 1.07 -5.27
CA LEU A 293 22.20 0.28 -6.30
C LEU A 293 21.35 0.11 -7.58
N ASP A 294 20.03 -0.12 -7.46
CA ASP A 294 19.13 -0.17 -8.63
C ASP A 294 19.18 1.14 -9.43
N VAL A 295 19.15 2.29 -8.74
CA VAL A 295 19.21 3.61 -9.38
C VAL A 295 20.56 3.83 -10.03
N PHE A 296 21.67 3.56 -9.31
CA PHE A 296 23.01 3.75 -9.83
C PHE A 296 23.29 2.88 -11.08
N ILE A 297 22.90 1.60 -11.02
CA ILE A 297 23.10 0.68 -12.15
C ILE A 297 22.28 1.15 -13.36
N ARG A 298 21.02 1.53 -13.17
CA ARG A 298 20.14 1.95 -14.26
C ARG A 298 20.53 3.31 -14.86
N ASP A 299 20.84 4.29 -14.02
CA ASP A 299 20.93 5.69 -14.44
C ASP A 299 22.38 6.17 -14.65
N VAL A 300 23.37 5.41 -14.16
CA VAL A 300 24.80 5.78 -14.25
C VAL A 300 25.59 4.71 -14.97
N PHE A 301 25.56 3.47 -14.47
CA PHE A 301 26.41 2.41 -14.98
C PHE A 301 25.98 1.91 -16.39
N HIS A 302 24.71 1.54 -16.58
CA HIS A 302 24.23 1.00 -17.86
C HIS A 302 24.40 2.00 -19.02
N PRO A 303 24.01 3.30 -18.91
CA PRO A 303 24.26 4.24 -19.98
C PRO A 303 25.73 4.34 -20.36
N ALA A 304 26.62 4.43 -19.36
CA ALA A 304 28.06 4.54 -19.63
C ALA A 304 28.65 3.27 -20.28
N ALA A 305 28.18 2.10 -19.88
CA ALA A 305 28.62 0.83 -20.47
C ALA A 305 28.14 0.64 -21.93
N LEU A 306 27.04 1.31 -22.33
CA LEU A 306 26.53 1.27 -23.70
C LEU A 306 27.19 2.33 -24.60
N GLU A 307 27.55 3.50 -24.06
CA GLU A 307 28.09 4.62 -24.84
C GLU A 307 29.57 4.42 -25.25
N THR A 308 30.36 3.73 -24.43
CA THR A 308 31.81 3.59 -24.66
C THR A 308 32.28 2.22 -24.25
N PRO A 309 32.85 1.40 -25.18
CA PRO A 309 33.57 0.18 -24.81
C PRO A 309 34.73 0.52 -23.86
N ASP A 310 34.59 0.15 -22.59
CA ASP A 310 35.59 0.39 -21.57
C ASP A 310 35.82 -0.93 -20.81
N PRO A 311 36.97 -1.59 -20.99
CA PRO A 311 37.25 -2.88 -20.37
C PRO A 311 37.19 -2.85 -18.84
N ASP A 312 37.44 -1.68 -18.22
CA ASP A 312 37.42 -1.52 -16.77
C ASP A 312 35.99 -1.52 -16.21
N LEU A 313 34.96 -1.32 -17.05
CA LEU A 313 33.56 -1.34 -16.62
C LEU A 313 33.01 -2.74 -16.36
N ALA A 314 33.55 -3.79 -17.02
CA ALA A 314 33.05 -5.14 -16.83
C ALA A 314 33.28 -5.65 -15.38
N PRO A 315 34.46 -5.54 -14.77
CA PRO A 315 34.69 -5.91 -13.38
C PRO A 315 33.82 -5.08 -12.41
N LEU A 316 33.67 -3.77 -12.67
CA LEU A 316 32.79 -2.90 -11.88
C LEU A 316 31.32 -3.37 -11.95
N GLY A 317 30.84 -3.73 -13.16
CA GLY A 317 29.49 -4.24 -13.36
C GLY A 317 29.22 -5.51 -12.56
N LEU A 318 30.13 -6.49 -12.61
CA LEU A 318 30.04 -7.72 -11.80
C LEU A 318 29.98 -7.41 -10.30
N ARG A 319 30.79 -6.47 -9.84
CA ARG A 319 30.82 -6.06 -8.44
C ARG A 319 29.50 -5.39 -8.01
N LEU A 320 28.98 -4.48 -8.84
CA LEU A 320 27.69 -3.83 -8.59
C LEU A 320 26.54 -4.83 -8.54
N LEU A 321 26.51 -5.82 -9.45
CA LEU A 321 25.48 -6.87 -9.46
C LEU A 321 25.57 -7.78 -8.22
N ALA A 322 26.79 -8.13 -7.79
CA ALA A 322 27.00 -8.89 -6.56
C ALA A 322 26.53 -8.11 -5.31
N ALA A 323 26.88 -6.85 -5.21
CA ALA A 323 26.47 -5.94 -4.12
C ALA A 323 24.93 -5.78 -4.10
N ARG A 324 24.34 -5.57 -5.28
CA ARG A 324 22.87 -5.49 -5.46
C ARG A 324 22.18 -6.78 -4.99
N SER A 325 22.69 -7.93 -5.38
CA SER A 325 22.15 -9.22 -4.93
C SER A 325 22.22 -9.37 -3.41
N GLY A 326 23.33 -8.95 -2.78
CA GLY A 326 23.49 -8.89 -1.33
C GLY A 326 22.49 -7.97 -0.64
N ALA A 327 22.29 -6.77 -1.19
CA ALA A 327 21.34 -5.79 -0.69
C ALA A 327 19.88 -6.29 -0.79
N TYR A 328 19.52 -6.96 -1.89
CA TYR A 328 18.21 -7.61 -2.01
C TYR A 328 18.02 -8.74 -1.01
N ARG A 329 19.05 -9.54 -0.71
CA ARG A 329 18.95 -10.56 0.36
C ARG A 329 18.62 -9.92 1.70
N ARG A 330 19.30 -8.84 2.10
CA ARG A 330 18.99 -8.10 3.34
C ARG A 330 17.55 -7.58 3.35
N ALA A 331 17.11 -6.94 2.26
CA ALA A 331 15.74 -6.44 2.13
C ALA A 331 14.70 -7.56 2.27
N MET A 332 14.94 -8.73 1.65
CA MET A 332 14.04 -9.89 1.75
C MET A 332 14.06 -10.50 3.14
N THR A 333 15.21 -10.62 3.79
CA THR A 333 15.29 -11.06 5.19
C THR A 333 14.46 -10.16 6.11
N ALA A 334 14.51 -8.83 5.89
CA ALA A 334 13.68 -7.90 6.65
C ALA A 334 12.17 -8.10 6.36
N ILE A 335 11.79 -8.25 5.09
CA ILE A 335 10.39 -8.43 4.65
C ILE A 335 9.81 -9.78 5.14
N ASP A 336 10.64 -10.81 5.30
CA ASP A 336 10.22 -12.14 5.76
C ASP A 336 10.34 -12.32 7.29
N SER A 337 10.80 -11.29 7.99
CA SER A 337 11.01 -11.34 9.45
C SER A 337 9.70 -11.22 10.25
N PRO A 338 9.64 -11.77 11.47
CA PRO A 338 8.55 -11.50 12.41
C PRO A 338 8.38 -10.00 12.70
N ARG A 339 9.47 -9.22 12.68
CA ARG A 339 9.42 -7.76 12.87
C ARG A 339 8.61 -7.05 11.78
N TYR A 340 8.73 -7.49 10.52
CA TYR A 340 7.89 -6.97 9.43
C TYR A 340 6.41 -7.30 9.66
N ALA A 341 6.11 -8.54 10.05
CA ALA A 341 4.73 -8.93 10.35
C ALA A 341 4.15 -8.06 11.49
N ALA A 342 4.91 -7.89 12.57
CA ALA A 342 4.53 -7.01 13.69
C ALA A 342 4.36 -5.55 13.24
N LEU A 343 5.30 -5.01 12.44
CA LEU A 343 5.19 -3.64 11.89
C LEU A 343 3.87 -3.47 11.10
N MET A 344 3.56 -4.39 10.19
CA MET A 344 2.37 -4.29 9.35
C MET A 344 1.09 -4.41 10.18
N PHE A 345 1.06 -5.35 11.11
CA PHE A 345 -0.07 -5.59 11.98
C PHE A 345 -0.29 -4.45 12.97
N GLU A 346 0.74 -4.05 13.74
CA GLU A 346 0.62 -2.98 14.72
C GLU A 346 0.33 -1.62 14.07
N THR A 347 0.80 -1.39 12.85
CA THR A 347 0.41 -0.19 12.07
C THR A 347 -1.07 -0.23 11.73
N LEU A 348 -1.62 -1.38 11.30
CA LEU A 348 -3.04 -1.53 11.03
C LEU A 348 -3.87 -1.29 12.30
N VAL A 349 -3.51 -1.93 13.41
CA VAL A 349 -4.17 -1.78 14.72
C VAL A 349 -4.11 -0.32 15.16
N TRP A 350 -2.96 0.33 15.05
CA TRP A 350 -2.79 1.74 15.41
C TRP A 350 -3.68 2.67 14.58
N ILE A 351 -3.83 2.41 13.27
CA ILE A 351 -4.73 3.19 12.40
C ILE A 351 -6.19 3.03 12.86
N GLU A 352 -6.61 1.82 13.21
CA GLU A 352 -8.01 1.49 13.47
C GLU A 352 -8.45 1.70 14.93
N THR A 353 -7.57 1.42 15.88
CA THR A 353 -7.89 1.41 17.31
C THR A 353 -6.90 2.20 18.18
N GLY A 354 -5.96 2.92 17.58
CA GLY A 354 -4.93 3.67 18.32
C GLY A 354 -5.52 4.68 19.28
N ALA A 355 -4.84 4.90 20.41
CA ALA A 355 -5.27 5.82 21.47
C ALA A 355 -5.48 7.25 20.97
N TRP A 356 -4.82 7.65 19.88
CA TRP A 356 -5.01 8.96 19.26
C TRP A 356 -6.47 9.24 18.85
N ARG A 357 -7.29 8.21 18.58
CA ARG A 357 -8.69 8.33 18.20
C ARG A 357 -9.59 8.75 19.38
N ALA A 358 -9.25 8.24 20.57
CA ALA A 358 -9.97 8.51 21.82
C ALA A 358 -9.27 9.59 22.69
N ASP A 359 -8.23 10.25 22.16
CA ASP A 359 -7.50 11.30 22.87
C ASP A 359 -8.45 12.40 23.34
N PRO A 360 -8.52 12.65 24.67
CA PRO A 360 -9.49 13.57 25.26
C PRO A 360 -9.16 15.05 25.05
N ASP A 361 -7.99 15.39 24.51
CA ASP A 361 -7.61 16.78 24.23
C ASP A 361 -8.67 17.44 23.33
N PRO A 362 -9.36 18.52 23.80
CA PRO A 362 -10.50 19.09 23.09
C PRO A 362 -10.10 19.70 21.74
N VAL A 363 -8.87 20.20 21.61
CA VAL A 363 -8.37 20.78 20.35
C VAL A 363 -8.12 19.67 19.33
N ARG A 364 -7.51 18.56 19.75
CA ARG A 364 -7.30 17.41 18.86
C ARG A 364 -8.62 16.72 18.51
N ALA A 365 -9.53 16.55 19.48
CA ALA A 365 -10.87 16.02 19.25
C ALA A 365 -11.64 16.83 18.21
N TRP A 366 -11.70 18.15 18.37
CA TRP A 366 -12.29 19.05 17.39
C TRP A 366 -11.63 18.95 16.00
N ARG A 367 -10.29 18.93 15.94
CA ARG A 367 -9.55 18.78 14.65
C ARG A 367 -9.86 17.47 13.96
N ARG A 368 -10.02 16.35 14.68
CA ARG A 368 -10.35 15.05 14.11
C ARG A 368 -11.70 15.05 13.40
N GLN A 369 -12.68 15.76 13.98
CA GLN A 369 -14.06 15.78 13.47
C GLN A 369 -14.29 16.81 12.35
N ARG A 370 -13.39 17.77 12.17
CA ARG A 370 -13.52 18.78 11.11
C ARG A 370 -13.62 18.15 9.71
N PRO A 371 -14.38 18.79 8.79
CA PRO A 371 -14.36 18.42 7.38
C PRO A 371 -12.93 18.41 6.84
N VAL A 372 -12.57 17.36 6.11
CA VAL A 372 -11.20 17.21 5.57
C VAL A 372 -10.81 18.36 4.65
N ALA A 373 -11.74 18.97 3.93
CA ALA A 373 -11.46 20.10 3.04
C ALA A 373 -10.87 21.31 3.80
N GLU A 374 -11.39 21.61 4.99
CA GLU A 374 -10.88 22.70 5.84
C GLU A 374 -9.49 22.36 6.40
N PHE A 375 -9.33 21.15 6.94
CA PHE A 375 -8.05 20.64 7.41
C PHE A 375 -6.99 20.66 6.31
N ALA A 376 -7.35 20.23 5.10
CA ALA A 376 -6.48 20.17 3.94
C ALA A 376 -6.00 21.55 3.51
N ALA A 377 -6.90 22.55 3.46
CA ALA A 377 -6.55 23.92 3.10
C ALA A 377 -5.51 24.52 4.07
N GLU A 378 -5.70 24.34 5.38
CA GLU A 378 -4.74 24.79 6.38
C GLU A 378 -3.40 24.05 6.30
N ALA A 379 -3.43 22.72 6.12
CA ALA A 379 -2.23 21.90 6.03
C ALA A 379 -1.41 22.26 4.79
N LEU A 380 -2.04 22.38 3.63
CA LEU A 380 -1.40 22.75 2.36
C LEU A 380 -0.81 24.15 2.44
N GLU A 381 -1.55 25.12 2.99
CA GLU A 381 -1.07 26.48 3.17
C GLU A 381 0.16 26.55 4.08
N ARG A 382 0.13 25.85 5.21
CA ARG A 382 1.26 25.78 6.15
C ARG A 382 2.49 25.17 5.51
N LEU A 383 2.33 24.06 4.75
CA LEU A 383 3.42 23.37 4.06
C LEU A 383 3.99 24.23 2.92
N ASN A 384 3.12 24.84 2.13
CA ASN A 384 3.51 25.71 1.01
C ASN A 384 4.31 26.93 1.51
N ARG A 385 3.86 27.58 2.60
CA ARG A 385 4.63 28.67 3.22
C ARG A 385 6.01 28.21 3.68
N ARG A 386 6.14 27.01 4.27
CA ARG A 386 7.45 26.47 4.68
C ARG A 386 8.36 26.19 3.49
N VAL A 387 7.81 25.69 2.38
CA VAL A 387 8.57 25.44 1.14
C VAL A 387 9.03 26.77 0.55
N ARG A 388 8.13 27.74 0.37
CA ARG A 388 8.48 29.06 -0.18
C ARG A 388 9.51 29.79 0.64
N ARG A 389 9.39 29.80 1.99
CA ARG A 389 10.39 30.43 2.87
C ARG A 389 11.74 29.71 2.77
N GLY A 390 11.74 28.36 2.76
CA GLY A 390 12.96 27.57 2.70
C GLY A 390 13.75 27.73 1.40
N GLY A 391 13.08 28.08 0.31
CA GLY A 391 13.73 28.24 -1.00
C GLY A 391 13.97 29.69 -1.45
N ARG A 392 13.70 30.70 -0.62
CA ARG A 392 13.92 32.12 -0.98
C ARG A 392 15.35 32.41 -1.42
N ARG A 393 16.34 31.72 -0.85
CA ARG A 393 17.76 31.84 -1.16
C ARG A 393 18.33 30.48 -1.55
N LEU A 394 17.67 29.79 -2.49
CA LEU A 394 18.03 28.42 -2.90
C LEU A 394 19.51 28.32 -3.30
N ASP A 395 19.99 29.31 -4.06
CA ASP A 395 21.36 29.32 -4.57
C ASP A 395 22.44 29.51 -3.48
N GLN A 396 22.06 30.01 -2.30
CA GLN A 396 22.91 30.18 -1.14
C GLN A 396 22.83 29.01 -0.15
N LEU A 397 21.96 28.01 -0.38
CA LEU A 397 21.83 26.88 0.53
C LEU A 397 23.03 25.92 0.40
N ASP A 398 23.55 25.52 1.54
CA ASP A 398 24.48 24.41 1.64
C ASP A 398 23.82 23.06 1.29
N VAL A 399 24.58 21.99 1.24
CA VAL A 399 24.08 20.65 0.94
C VAL A 399 22.96 20.24 1.90
N ALA A 400 23.14 20.50 3.20
CA ALA A 400 22.16 20.18 4.24
C ALA A 400 20.86 21.01 4.09
N GLY A 401 21.00 22.29 3.75
CA GLY A 401 19.86 23.19 3.48
C GLY A 401 19.05 22.74 2.26
N ARG A 402 19.70 22.37 1.17
CA ARG A 402 19.05 21.80 -0.02
C ARG A 402 18.35 20.48 0.30
N HIS A 403 18.99 19.60 1.08
CA HIS A 403 18.38 18.36 1.54
C HIS A 403 17.11 18.62 2.38
N ARG A 404 17.16 19.56 3.33
CA ARG A 404 15.98 19.96 4.13
C ARG A 404 14.85 20.51 3.24
N LEU A 405 15.19 21.35 2.25
CA LEU A 405 14.19 21.88 1.31
C LEU A 405 13.57 20.77 0.47
N ARG A 406 14.36 19.83 -0.04
CA ARG A 406 13.89 18.66 -0.78
C ARG A 406 12.87 17.84 0.06
N ILE A 407 13.15 17.61 1.34
CA ILE A 407 12.20 16.92 2.25
C ILE A 407 10.90 17.71 2.38
N ARG A 408 10.95 19.05 2.48
CA ARG A 408 9.76 19.91 2.56
C ARG A 408 8.94 19.86 1.27
N VAL A 409 9.60 19.91 0.12
CA VAL A 409 8.92 19.78 -1.20
C VAL A 409 8.24 18.42 -1.35
N LYS A 410 8.92 17.33 -0.98
CA LYS A 410 8.32 15.98 -0.98
C LYS A 410 7.09 15.90 -0.08
N ARG A 411 7.15 16.48 1.13
CA ARG A 411 6.00 16.49 2.05
C ARG A 411 4.83 17.28 1.48
N LEU A 412 5.08 18.44 0.88
CA LEU A 412 4.04 19.23 0.22
C LEU A 412 3.43 18.48 -0.96
N ARG A 413 4.25 17.77 -1.76
CA ARG A 413 3.77 16.96 -2.88
C ARG A 413 2.82 15.87 -2.40
N TYR A 414 3.22 15.06 -1.40
CA TYR A 414 2.34 14.02 -0.86
C TYR A 414 1.06 14.60 -0.26
N ALA A 415 1.13 15.71 0.45
CA ALA A 415 -0.07 16.38 0.96
C ALA A 415 -0.99 16.83 -0.19
N ALA A 416 -0.43 17.42 -1.26
CA ALA A 416 -1.20 17.83 -2.42
C ALA A 416 -1.84 16.64 -3.16
N GLU A 417 -1.14 15.49 -3.23
CA GLU A 417 -1.68 14.25 -3.80
C GLU A 417 -2.79 13.64 -2.92
N PHE A 418 -2.66 13.66 -1.58
CA PHE A 418 -3.69 13.15 -0.66
C PHE A 418 -5.00 13.94 -0.76
N PHE A 419 -4.88 15.24 -0.99
CA PHE A 419 -6.00 16.17 -1.01
C PHE A 419 -6.42 16.58 -2.44
N ALA A 420 -5.91 15.87 -3.46
CA ALA A 420 -6.34 16.06 -4.84
C ALA A 420 -7.84 15.74 -4.98
N GLY A 421 -8.55 16.56 -5.77
CA GLY A 421 -9.99 16.41 -5.99
C GLY A 421 -10.88 17.00 -4.88
N LEU A 422 -10.31 17.50 -3.76
CA LEU A 422 -11.10 18.14 -2.70
C LEU A 422 -11.59 19.55 -3.05
N PHE A 423 -10.96 20.22 -4.01
CA PHE A 423 -11.20 21.64 -4.32
C PHE A 423 -11.65 21.84 -5.76
N ASP A 424 -12.51 22.83 -6.02
CA ASP A 424 -13.12 23.08 -7.34
C ASP A 424 -12.18 23.78 -8.34
N HIS A 425 -10.88 23.51 -8.26
CA HIS A 425 -9.87 24.13 -9.11
C HIS A 425 -8.99 23.09 -9.85
N PRO A 426 -9.55 22.17 -10.64
CA PRO A 426 -8.80 21.04 -11.22
C PRO A 426 -7.66 21.47 -12.16
N ARG A 427 -7.79 22.63 -12.85
CA ARG A 427 -6.72 23.17 -13.70
C ARG A 427 -5.55 23.72 -12.86
N ARG A 428 -5.84 24.40 -11.73
CA ARG A 428 -4.79 24.89 -10.80
C ARG A 428 -4.11 23.72 -10.10
N GLU A 429 -4.88 22.72 -9.68
CA GLU A 429 -4.38 21.51 -9.04
C GLU A 429 -3.37 20.78 -9.94
N ARG A 430 -3.75 20.46 -11.18
CA ARG A 430 -2.85 19.81 -12.14
C ARG A 430 -1.55 20.61 -12.37
N ARG A 431 -1.64 21.93 -12.52
CA ARG A 431 -0.46 22.79 -12.68
C ARG A 431 0.42 22.81 -11.45
N PHE A 432 -0.17 22.85 -10.26
CA PHE A 432 0.55 22.85 -8.99
C PHE A 432 1.25 21.50 -8.75
N LEU A 433 0.55 20.38 -8.93
CA LEU A 433 1.12 19.04 -8.86
C LEU A 433 2.27 18.84 -9.85
N LYS A 434 2.11 19.29 -11.09
CA LYS A 434 3.18 19.21 -12.10
C LYS A 434 4.41 20.06 -11.72
N ALA A 435 4.22 21.23 -11.14
CA ALA A 435 5.31 22.06 -10.66
C ALA A 435 6.05 21.39 -9.47
N LEU A 436 5.32 20.74 -8.56
CA LEU A 436 5.89 19.96 -7.46
C LEU A 436 6.68 18.75 -7.97
N GLU A 437 6.12 18.00 -8.92
CA GLU A 437 6.79 16.86 -9.56
C GLU A 437 8.12 17.30 -10.20
N THR A 438 8.07 18.30 -11.09
CA THR A 438 9.26 18.83 -11.76
C THR A 438 10.32 19.31 -10.77
N THR A 439 9.91 19.98 -9.69
CA THR A 439 10.83 20.43 -8.64
C THR A 439 11.44 19.26 -7.87
N GLN A 440 10.63 18.25 -7.55
CA GLN A 440 11.12 17.06 -6.85
C GLN A 440 12.10 16.25 -7.70
N ASP A 441 11.86 16.13 -9.00
CA ASP A 441 12.72 15.40 -9.93
C ASP A 441 14.07 16.12 -10.08
N ALA A 442 14.06 17.44 -10.24
CA ALA A 442 15.29 18.24 -10.28
C ALA A 442 16.11 18.13 -8.99
N PHE A 443 15.46 18.21 -7.81
CA PHE A 443 16.13 17.99 -6.54
C PHE A 443 16.53 16.52 -6.33
N GLY A 444 15.84 15.57 -6.98
CA GLY A 444 16.16 14.16 -7.00
C GLY A 444 17.50 13.90 -7.69
N ALA A 445 17.68 14.42 -8.90
CA ALA A 445 18.88 14.24 -9.68
C ALA A 445 20.15 14.72 -8.94
N LEU A 446 20.07 15.86 -8.24
CA LEU A 446 21.16 16.35 -7.39
C LEU A 446 21.45 15.42 -6.18
N ASN A 447 20.41 14.87 -5.57
CA ASN A 447 20.58 13.94 -4.46
C ASN A 447 21.17 12.60 -4.93
N ASP A 448 20.76 12.13 -6.10
CA ASP A 448 21.24 10.86 -6.64
C ASP A 448 22.73 10.94 -7.00
N LEU A 449 23.19 12.13 -7.41
CA LEU A 449 24.62 12.42 -7.57
C LEU A 449 25.37 12.33 -6.21
N ALA A 450 24.83 12.93 -5.15
CA ALA A 450 25.45 12.84 -3.82
C ALA A 450 25.44 11.40 -3.29
N VAL A 451 24.37 10.64 -3.49
CA VAL A 451 24.29 9.21 -3.12
C VAL A 451 25.31 8.39 -3.91
N ALA A 452 25.46 8.64 -5.21
CA ALA A 452 26.45 7.95 -6.03
C ALA A 452 27.87 8.16 -5.50
N ARG A 453 28.21 9.41 -5.11
CA ARG A 453 29.53 9.74 -4.58
C ARG A 453 29.78 9.16 -3.18
N ASP A 454 28.82 9.34 -2.27
CA ASP A 454 29.05 9.13 -0.85
C ASP A 454 28.72 7.70 -0.39
N ARG A 455 27.78 7.02 -1.07
CA ARG A 455 27.25 5.70 -0.62
C ARG A 455 27.64 4.54 -1.51
N ILE A 456 27.67 4.71 -2.82
CA ILE A 456 27.91 3.58 -3.74
C ILE A 456 29.26 2.90 -3.52
N PRO A 457 30.39 3.61 -3.29
CA PRO A 457 31.67 2.96 -3.02
C PRO A 457 31.61 2.03 -1.80
N SER A 458 30.96 2.44 -0.72
CA SER A 458 30.77 1.64 0.49
C SER A 458 29.79 0.48 0.25
N GLU A 459 28.63 0.73 -0.33
CA GLU A 459 27.60 -0.27 -0.58
C GLU A 459 28.07 -1.37 -1.54
N ALA A 460 28.83 -1.01 -2.58
CA ALA A 460 29.42 -1.95 -3.52
C ALA A 460 30.74 -2.56 -3.02
N ARG A 461 31.25 -2.10 -1.86
CA ARG A 461 32.55 -2.55 -1.31
C ARG A 461 33.67 -2.49 -2.37
N LEU A 462 33.88 -1.32 -2.96
CA LEU A 462 34.89 -1.10 -4.01
C LEU A 462 36.29 -1.06 -3.37
N THR A 463 36.86 -2.25 -3.10
CA THR A 463 38.15 -2.41 -2.44
C THR A 463 39.32 -2.54 -3.39
N SER A 464 39.09 -2.97 -4.66
CA SER A 464 40.14 -2.97 -5.69
C SER A 464 40.36 -1.54 -6.22
N PRO A 465 41.64 -1.07 -6.32
CA PRO A 465 41.94 0.25 -6.85
C PRO A 465 41.40 0.47 -8.27
N GLU A 466 41.47 -0.53 -9.14
CA GLU A 466 41.02 -0.45 -10.54
C GLU A 466 39.50 -0.27 -10.61
N ILE A 467 38.74 -1.07 -9.83
CA ILE A 467 37.28 -0.98 -9.76
C ILE A 467 36.86 0.35 -9.14
N ALA A 468 37.54 0.79 -8.09
CA ALA A 468 37.27 2.09 -7.45
C ALA A 468 37.56 3.26 -8.40
N PHE A 469 38.64 3.19 -9.18
CA PHE A 469 38.97 4.17 -10.21
C PHE A 469 37.91 4.23 -11.32
N ALA A 470 37.46 3.08 -11.83
CA ALA A 470 36.39 3.01 -12.84
C ALA A 470 35.09 3.64 -12.32
N ALA A 471 34.69 3.34 -11.08
CA ALA A 471 33.55 3.96 -10.43
C ALA A 471 33.72 5.49 -10.25
N GLY A 472 34.89 5.93 -9.82
CA GLY A 472 35.25 7.35 -9.68
C GLY A 472 35.15 8.12 -11.00
N ARG A 473 35.60 7.52 -12.12
CA ARG A 473 35.44 8.12 -13.46
C ARG A 473 33.96 8.31 -13.85
N LEU A 474 33.11 7.32 -13.58
CA LEU A 474 31.68 7.42 -13.87
C LEU A 474 30.99 8.50 -13.03
N ILE A 475 31.32 8.54 -11.74
CA ILE A 475 30.78 9.55 -10.81
C ILE A 475 31.28 10.95 -11.22
N GLY A 476 32.58 11.11 -11.52
CA GLY A 476 33.16 12.37 -11.95
C GLY A 476 32.55 12.92 -13.25
N ARG A 477 32.28 12.06 -14.26
CA ARG A 477 31.54 12.47 -15.47
C ARG A 477 30.16 13.01 -15.12
N ARG A 478 29.47 12.39 -14.17
CA ARG A 478 28.15 12.85 -13.71
C ARG A 478 28.23 14.16 -12.93
N GLU A 479 29.32 14.39 -12.17
CA GLU A 479 29.56 15.65 -11.44
C GLU A 479 29.75 16.85 -12.37
N GLN A 480 30.26 16.67 -13.58
CA GLN A 480 30.32 17.74 -14.60
C GLN A 480 28.95 18.32 -14.91
N SER A 481 27.88 17.53 -14.72
CA SER A 481 26.49 17.99 -14.89
C SER A 481 25.94 18.76 -13.69
N ALA A 482 26.66 18.85 -12.58
CA ALA A 482 26.14 19.42 -11.33
C ALA A 482 25.65 20.86 -11.49
N ALA A 483 26.39 21.71 -12.22
CA ALA A 483 25.99 23.09 -12.48
C ALA A 483 24.67 23.18 -13.26
N VAL A 484 24.49 22.33 -14.27
CA VAL A 484 23.25 22.23 -15.06
C VAL A 484 22.09 21.78 -14.20
N LEU A 485 22.31 20.77 -13.33
CA LEU A 485 21.31 20.27 -12.40
C LEU A 485 20.92 21.32 -11.36
N HIS A 486 21.88 22.10 -10.85
CA HIS A 486 21.61 23.24 -9.97
C HIS A 486 20.73 24.29 -10.66
N ALA A 487 21.10 24.73 -11.85
CA ALA A 487 20.32 25.70 -12.62
C ALA A 487 18.89 25.17 -12.95
N ALA A 488 18.76 23.87 -13.27
CA ALA A 488 17.47 23.24 -13.49
C ALA A 488 16.62 23.23 -12.19
N SER A 489 17.24 22.95 -11.05
CA SER A 489 16.57 22.97 -9.74
C SER A 489 16.07 24.38 -9.38
N SER A 490 16.89 25.42 -9.60
CA SER A 490 16.50 26.81 -9.34
C SER A 490 15.33 27.25 -10.25
N ARG A 491 15.36 26.89 -11.55
CA ARG A 491 14.26 27.17 -12.47
C ARG A 491 12.97 26.43 -12.09
N ALA A 492 13.06 25.15 -11.73
CA ALA A 492 11.90 24.36 -11.31
C ALA A 492 11.28 24.93 -10.05
N PHE A 493 12.09 25.26 -9.04
CA PHE A 493 11.62 25.88 -7.80
C PHE A 493 10.98 27.25 -8.03
N ALA A 494 11.54 28.11 -8.90
CA ALA A 494 10.97 29.40 -9.24
C ALA A 494 9.55 29.26 -9.86
N ARG A 495 9.33 28.24 -10.72
CA ARG A 495 8.00 27.93 -11.25
C ARG A 495 7.04 27.50 -10.16
N LEU A 496 7.45 26.63 -9.23
CA LEU A 496 6.66 26.20 -8.08
C LEU A 496 6.30 27.39 -7.18
N ALA A 497 7.25 28.27 -6.90
CA ALA A 497 7.02 29.45 -6.08
C ALA A 497 6.00 30.43 -6.68
N ARG A 498 5.84 30.47 -8.01
CA ARG A 498 4.84 31.28 -8.73
C ARG A 498 3.52 30.55 -8.94
N ALA A 499 3.47 29.23 -8.74
CA ALA A 499 2.25 28.45 -8.96
C ALA A 499 1.12 28.90 -8.01
N ARG A 500 -0.08 29.10 -8.58
CA ARG A 500 -1.26 29.45 -7.79
C ARG A 500 -1.75 28.26 -6.97
N SER A 501 -2.09 28.50 -5.72
CA SER A 501 -2.68 27.51 -4.83
C SER A 501 -4.05 27.06 -5.36
N PHE A 502 -4.37 25.77 -5.29
CA PHE A 502 -5.66 25.22 -5.70
C PHE A 502 -6.65 25.05 -4.55
N TRP A 503 -6.19 25.26 -3.33
CA TRP A 503 -6.99 25.14 -2.09
C TRP A 503 -7.52 26.49 -1.57
N ARG A 504 -7.44 27.54 -2.39
CA ARG A 504 -7.96 28.89 -2.14
C ARG A 504 -8.98 29.29 -3.19
#